data_681cc74557c239c000f630f5bace689b
#
_entry.id   681cc74557c239c000f630f5bace689b
#
_cell.length_a   1.000
_cell.length_b   1.000
_cell.length_c   1.000
_cell.angle_alpha   90.00
_cell.angle_beta   90.00
_cell.angle_gamma   90.00
#
_symmetry.space_group_name_H-M   'P 1'
#
loop_
_entity.id
_entity.type
_entity.pdbx_description
1 polymer ?
#
loop_
_entity_poly.entity_id
_entity_poly.type
_entity_poly.pdbx_seq_one_letter_code
_entity_poly.pdbx_strand_id
1 'polypeptide(L)'
;MTYIIGIPKEIKPNEKRVSLIPDDVKELTNLNIQVYIETNAGINSLYTDNDYLNVGAIICNNAKDVFDKSNIIIKVKELIEEEYDYINENHIILTFFHFASNPSLIKAMINKKAICIAYETIKKEDGTYPILAPMSIIAGEQSIINANKFIKDTDYNNDIITIIGVGNVGKASAYKAKNLGYKNIKLIDRDLDKMKEFINKDCFYLYEMNDNNLIELLKISTIVIGSIYNVGEKAQNLITNDMLNMMKNNAIIMDVAIDQGGITEQSKITTINDPIIKYKNINIYCVSNIPSSVPNRASIGLSKAICPYIKNLMEDMNIEKTIYKNTELKTGVNIYKGNIWNMNILK
;
A
#
# COMPACT_ATOMS: atom_id res chain seq x y z
N MET A 1 -28.61 -15.71 1.94
CA MET A 1 -28.41 -14.43 1.25
C MET A 1 -27.43 -14.69 0.13
N THR A 2 -27.74 -14.36 -1.10
CA THR A 2 -26.77 -14.49 -2.20
C THR A 2 -25.80 -13.33 -2.11
N TYR A 3 -24.50 -13.60 -2.07
CA TYR A 3 -23.50 -12.56 -2.09
C TYR A 3 -23.27 -12.07 -3.52
N ILE A 4 -23.24 -10.76 -3.66
CA ILE A 4 -23.06 -10.06 -4.93
C ILE A 4 -21.93 -9.05 -4.74
N ILE A 5 -20.93 -9.10 -5.61
CA ILE A 5 -19.75 -8.24 -5.55
C ILE A 5 -20.01 -6.95 -6.32
N GLY A 6 -19.63 -5.81 -5.73
CA GLY A 6 -19.60 -4.50 -6.34
C GLY A 6 -18.19 -3.92 -6.37
N ILE A 7 -17.80 -3.44 -7.54
CA ILE A 7 -16.51 -2.78 -7.77
C ILE A 7 -16.79 -1.35 -8.27
N PRO A 8 -16.91 -0.36 -7.37
CA PRO A 8 -17.03 1.03 -7.78
C PRO A 8 -15.71 1.55 -8.32
N LYS A 9 -15.79 2.58 -9.16
CA LYS A 9 -14.62 3.33 -9.62
C LYS A 9 -13.98 4.07 -8.45
N GLU A 10 -12.65 4.08 -8.39
CA GLU A 10 -11.93 4.88 -7.40
C GLU A 10 -12.04 6.37 -7.73
N ILE A 11 -12.50 7.16 -6.77
CA ILE A 11 -12.70 8.60 -6.92
C ILE A 11 -11.77 9.44 -6.05
N LYS A 12 -10.96 8.78 -5.18
CA LYS A 12 -9.92 9.47 -4.42
C LYS A 12 -8.89 10.09 -5.38
N PRO A 13 -8.51 11.36 -5.20
CA PRO A 13 -7.53 12.02 -6.07
C PRO A 13 -6.24 11.20 -6.24
N ASN A 14 -5.79 11.07 -7.49
CA ASN A 14 -4.60 10.32 -7.88
C ASN A 14 -4.67 8.79 -7.67
N GLU A 15 -5.80 8.20 -7.26
CA GLU A 15 -5.98 6.76 -7.30
C GLU A 15 -6.35 6.32 -8.72
N LYS A 16 -5.54 5.44 -9.29
CA LYS A 16 -5.68 4.97 -10.69
C LYS A 16 -5.84 3.46 -10.78
N ARG A 17 -5.72 2.76 -9.64
CA ARG A 17 -5.86 1.30 -9.58
C ARG A 17 -7.33 0.90 -9.62
N VAL A 18 -7.56 -0.35 -9.98
CA VAL A 18 -8.83 -1.06 -9.78
C VAL A 18 -8.58 -2.23 -8.84
N SER A 19 -9.55 -2.56 -8.01
CA SER A 19 -9.39 -3.57 -6.96
C SER A 19 -9.30 -5.00 -7.51
N LEU A 20 -10.09 -5.33 -8.55
CA LEU A 20 -10.07 -6.63 -9.23
C LEU A 20 -9.84 -6.45 -10.73
N ILE A 21 -8.91 -7.24 -11.28
CA ILE A 21 -8.66 -7.30 -12.72
C ILE A 21 -9.60 -8.32 -13.39
N PRO A 22 -9.82 -8.23 -14.73
CA PRO A 22 -10.72 -9.16 -15.44
C PRO A 22 -10.41 -10.63 -15.21
N ASP A 23 -9.14 -11.03 -15.16
CA ASP A 23 -8.75 -12.43 -14.93
C ASP A 23 -9.28 -12.98 -13.60
N ASP A 24 -9.16 -12.22 -12.51
CA ASP A 24 -9.64 -12.63 -11.20
C ASP A 24 -11.18 -12.52 -11.10
N VAL A 25 -11.79 -11.54 -11.80
CA VAL A 25 -13.26 -11.48 -11.96
C VAL A 25 -13.78 -12.72 -12.68
N LYS A 26 -13.09 -13.22 -13.71
CA LYS A 26 -13.42 -14.46 -14.40
C LYS A 26 -13.46 -15.68 -13.46
N GLU A 27 -12.52 -15.73 -12.50
CA GLU A 27 -12.53 -16.80 -11.52
C GLU A 27 -13.78 -16.78 -10.62
N LEU A 28 -14.25 -15.56 -10.28
CA LEU A 28 -15.45 -15.38 -9.46
C LEU A 28 -16.73 -15.68 -10.25
N THR A 29 -16.83 -15.20 -11.49
CA THR A 29 -18.00 -15.47 -12.35
C THR A 29 -18.12 -16.94 -12.72
N ASN A 30 -17.01 -17.66 -12.90
CA ASN A 30 -17.00 -19.12 -13.09
C ASN A 30 -17.52 -19.89 -11.87
N LEU A 31 -17.48 -19.29 -10.67
CA LEU A 31 -18.13 -19.83 -9.46
C LEU A 31 -19.60 -19.40 -9.33
N ASN A 32 -20.19 -18.84 -10.38
CA ASN A 32 -21.54 -18.27 -10.40
C ASN A 32 -21.72 -17.10 -9.42
N ILE A 33 -20.66 -16.38 -9.08
CA ILE A 33 -20.72 -15.17 -8.28
C ILE A 33 -21.01 -14.01 -9.22
N GLN A 34 -22.04 -13.24 -8.90
CA GLN A 34 -22.44 -12.07 -9.66
C GLN A 34 -21.52 -10.89 -9.31
N VAL A 35 -20.94 -10.23 -10.33
CA VAL A 35 -20.02 -9.10 -10.17
C VAL A 35 -20.55 -7.89 -10.94
N TYR A 36 -20.85 -6.81 -10.22
CA TYR A 36 -21.16 -5.51 -10.77
C TYR A 36 -19.91 -4.62 -10.71
N ILE A 37 -19.63 -3.91 -11.80
CA ILE A 37 -18.51 -2.97 -11.85
C ILE A 37 -18.97 -1.65 -12.46
N GLU A 38 -18.51 -0.54 -11.91
CA GLU A 38 -18.80 0.78 -12.47
C GLU A 38 -18.05 1.00 -13.79
N THR A 39 -18.73 1.64 -14.74
CA THR A 39 -18.13 1.99 -16.03
C THR A 39 -16.82 2.75 -15.85
N ASN A 40 -15.83 2.39 -16.66
CA ASN A 40 -14.47 2.94 -16.61
C ASN A 40 -13.72 2.75 -15.28
N ALA A 41 -14.13 1.85 -14.40
CA ALA A 41 -13.41 1.58 -13.14
C ALA A 41 -11.97 1.08 -13.39
N GLY A 42 -11.76 0.27 -14.43
CA GLY A 42 -10.46 -0.29 -14.80
C GLY A 42 -9.62 0.54 -15.76
N ILE A 43 -10.17 1.61 -16.36
CA ILE A 43 -9.55 2.29 -17.50
C ILE A 43 -8.14 2.81 -17.23
N ASN A 44 -7.89 3.37 -16.04
CA ASN A 44 -6.58 3.88 -15.66
C ASN A 44 -5.55 2.76 -15.37
N SER A 45 -6.03 1.52 -15.22
CA SER A 45 -5.24 0.31 -15.08
C SER A 45 -5.18 -0.51 -16.38
N LEU A 46 -5.53 0.10 -17.53
CA LEU A 46 -5.51 -0.47 -18.87
C LEU A 46 -6.55 -1.59 -19.07
N TYR A 47 -7.65 -1.60 -18.33
CA TYR A 47 -8.77 -2.51 -18.49
C TYR A 47 -10.02 -1.73 -18.90
N THR A 48 -10.62 -2.12 -20.03
CA THR A 48 -11.85 -1.52 -20.56
C THR A 48 -13.10 -2.20 -19.97
N ASP A 49 -14.25 -1.57 -20.11
CA ASP A 49 -15.54 -2.19 -19.74
C ASP A 49 -15.78 -3.50 -20.51
N ASN A 50 -15.34 -3.57 -21.78
CA ASN A 50 -15.44 -4.79 -22.59
C ASN A 50 -14.60 -5.95 -22.02
N ASP A 51 -13.45 -5.66 -21.42
CA ASP A 51 -12.64 -6.72 -20.79
C ASP A 51 -13.39 -7.37 -19.62
N TYR A 52 -14.16 -6.57 -18.86
CA TYR A 52 -14.99 -7.08 -17.77
C TYR A 52 -16.27 -7.76 -18.26
N LEU A 53 -16.93 -7.23 -19.31
CA LEU A 53 -18.09 -7.87 -19.93
C LEU A 53 -17.73 -9.26 -20.47
N ASN A 54 -16.57 -9.39 -21.12
CA ASN A 54 -16.12 -10.66 -21.72
C ASN A 54 -15.86 -11.77 -20.67
N VAL A 55 -15.70 -11.40 -19.41
CA VAL A 55 -15.53 -12.35 -18.30
C VAL A 55 -16.77 -12.50 -17.42
N GLY A 56 -17.92 -11.96 -17.87
CA GLY A 56 -19.23 -12.15 -17.24
C GLY A 56 -19.57 -11.14 -16.14
N ALA A 57 -18.82 -10.05 -15.99
CA ALA A 57 -19.21 -8.95 -15.13
C ALA A 57 -20.35 -8.12 -15.76
N ILE A 58 -21.09 -7.40 -14.94
CA ILE A 58 -22.19 -6.52 -15.34
C ILE A 58 -21.75 -5.07 -15.11
N ILE A 59 -21.78 -4.25 -16.17
CA ILE A 59 -21.39 -2.84 -16.07
C ILE A 59 -22.55 -2.01 -15.51
N CYS A 60 -22.25 -1.18 -14.51
CA CYS A 60 -23.13 -0.16 -13.96
C CYS A 60 -22.72 1.23 -14.43
N ASN A 61 -23.67 2.12 -14.64
CA ASN A 61 -23.40 3.47 -15.16
C ASN A 61 -22.80 4.43 -14.12
N ASN A 62 -22.97 4.14 -12.84
CA ASN A 62 -22.51 4.99 -11.74
C ASN A 62 -22.26 4.16 -10.46
N ALA A 63 -21.58 4.77 -9.49
CA ALA A 63 -21.26 4.13 -8.21
C ALA A 63 -22.53 3.71 -7.44
N LYS A 64 -23.57 4.58 -7.41
CA LYS A 64 -24.79 4.29 -6.67
C LYS A 64 -25.42 2.97 -7.10
N ASP A 65 -25.49 2.71 -8.43
CA ASP A 65 -26.00 1.46 -8.96
C ASP A 65 -25.16 0.24 -8.51
N VAL A 66 -23.85 0.40 -8.37
CA VAL A 66 -22.96 -0.65 -7.86
C VAL A 66 -23.30 -0.97 -6.41
N PHE A 67 -23.39 0.07 -5.56
CA PHE A 67 -23.70 -0.11 -4.14
C PHE A 67 -25.12 -0.67 -3.92
N ASP A 68 -26.12 -0.19 -4.66
CA ASP A 68 -27.51 -0.63 -4.50
C ASP A 68 -27.72 -2.12 -4.91
N LYS A 69 -26.93 -2.60 -5.89
CA LYS A 69 -27.09 -3.96 -6.46
C LYS A 69 -26.19 -5.00 -5.80
N SER A 70 -25.25 -4.60 -4.96
CA SER A 70 -24.27 -5.50 -4.34
C SER A 70 -24.27 -5.39 -2.84
N ASN A 71 -23.74 -6.39 -2.17
CA ASN A 71 -23.58 -6.42 -0.72
C ASN A 71 -22.14 -6.62 -0.27
N ILE A 72 -21.24 -6.98 -1.19
CA ILE A 72 -19.80 -7.00 -0.93
C ILE A 72 -19.12 -5.96 -1.83
N ILE A 73 -18.63 -4.91 -1.23
CA ILE A 73 -17.97 -3.80 -1.93
C ILE A 73 -16.46 -3.97 -1.85
N ILE A 74 -15.82 -4.04 -3.02
CA ILE A 74 -14.38 -4.25 -3.15
C ILE A 74 -13.75 -2.98 -3.75
N LYS A 75 -12.97 -2.28 -2.92
CA LYS A 75 -12.27 -1.04 -3.31
C LYS A 75 -10.76 -1.17 -3.15
N VAL A 76 -10.03 -0.18 -3.64
CA VAL A 76 -8.61 -0.02 -3.37
C VAL A 76 -8.39 0.90 -2.17
N LYS A 77 -9.04 2.06 -2.16
CA LYS A 77 -8.89 3.07 -1.12
C LYS A 77 -10.17 3.21 -0.29
N GLU A 78 -9.98 3.78 0.89
CA GLU A 78 -11.06 4.11 1.81
C GLU A 78 -12.16 4.92 1.11
N LEU A 79 -13.37 4.78 1.63
CA LEU A 79 -14.49 5.60 1.18
C LEU A 79 -14.25 7.06 1.56
N ILE A 80 -14.68 7.95 0.70
CA ILE A 80 -14.75 9.39 0.94
C ILE A 80 -16.19 9.82 1.25
N GLU A 81 -16.38 11.04 1.73
CA GLU A 81 -17.69 11.49 2.24
C GLU A 81 -18.84 11.32 1.25
N GLU A 82 -18.57 11.53 -0.05
CA GLU A 82 -19.56 11.38 -1.13
C GLU A 82 -20.09 9.94 -1.27
N GLU A 83 -19.32 8.94 -0.80
CA GLU A 83 -19.72 7.53 -0.88
C GLU A 83 -20.48 7.06 0.38
N TYR A 84 -20.43 7.82 1.50
CA TYR A 84 -21.02 7.36 2.75
C TYR A 84 -22.52 7.11 2.68
N ASP A 85 -23.24 7.88 1.86
CA ASP A 85 -24.69 7.73 1.73
C ASP A 85 -25.11 6.50 0.94
N TYR A 86 -24.20 5.88 0.21
CA TYR A 86 -24.47 4.61 -0.49
C TYR A 86 -24.35 3.40 0.47
N ILE A 87 -23.76 3.58 1.65
CA ILE A 87 -23.49 2.49 2.60
C ILE A 87 -24.70 2.24 3.51
N ASN A 88 -24.98 0.97 3.77
CA ASN A 88 -25.98 0.51 4.72
C ASN A 88 -25.51 -0.74 5.48
N GLU A 89 -26.33 -1.23 6.41
CA GLU A 89 -26.01 -2.35 7.32
C GLU A 89 -25.83 -3.72 6.65
N ASN A 90 -26.21 -3.85 5.36
CA ASN A 90 -26.02 -5.07 4.59
C ASN A 90 -24.66 -5.13 3.88
N HIS A 91 -23.91 -4.02 3.86
CA HIS A 91 -22.64 -3.94 3.15
C HIS A 91 -21.49 -4.53 3.95
N ILE A 92 -20.68 -5.31 3.25
CA ILE A 92 -19.39 -5.80 3.67
C ILE A 92 -18.37 -5.13 2.76
N ILE A 93 -17.46 -4.33 3.33
CA ILE A 93 -16.55 -3.50 2.57
C ILE A 93 -15.13 -4.00 2.79
N LEU A 94 -14.43 -4.31 1.70
CA LEU A 94 -13.03 -4.71 1.70
C LEU A 94 -12.21 -3.64 0.98
N THR A 95 -11.27 -3.01 1.68
CA THR A 95 -10.40 -1.97 1.13
C THR A 95 -9.24 -1.66 2.06
N PHE A 96 -8.28 -0.83 1.63
CA PHE A 96 -7.36 -0.15 2.53
C PHE A 96 -8.11 1.00 3.22
N PHE A 97 -8.49 0.84 4.47
CA PHE A 97 -9.30 1.81 5.22
C PHE A 97 -8.50 2.95 5.84
N HIS A 98 -7.28 2.68 6.27
CA HIS A 98 -6.44 3.64 7.01
C HIS A 98 -7.18 4.33 8.17
N PHE A 99 -7.98 3.58 8.91
CA PHE A 99 -8.88 4.11 9.96
C PHE A 99 -8.18 4.98 11.00
N ALA A 100 -6.96 4.61 11.43
CA ALA A 100 -6.21 5.37 12.44
C ALA A 100 -5.97 6.84 12.04
N SER A 101 -5.91 7.14 10.74
CA SER A 101 -5.76 8.50 10.23
C SER A 101 -7.07 9.19 9.87
N ASN A 102 -8.23 8.50 10.01
CA ASN A 102 -9.53 9.02 9.57
C ASN A 102 -10.67 8.73 10.58
N PRO A 103 -10.73 9.47 11.69
CA PRO A 103 -11.79 9.31 12.70
C PRO A 103 -13.21 9.54 12.17
N SER A 104 -13.40 10.40 11.16
CA SER A 104 -14.70 10.68 10.54
C SER A 104 -15.23 9.43 9.80
N LEU A 105 -14.37 8.72 9.09
CA LEU A 105 -14.71 7.45 8.44
C LEU A 105 -15.11 6.37 9.46
N ILE A 106 -14.37 6.25 10.58
CA ILE A 106 -14.74 5.32 11.66
C ILE A 106 -16.18 5.59 12.12
N LYS A 107 -16.49 6.86 12.44
CA LYS A 107 -17.83 7.27 12.90
C LYS A 107 -18.89 6.98 11.84
N ALA A 108 -18.61 7.26 10.56
CA ALA A 108 -19.52 6.98 9.47
C ALA A 108 -19.85 5.48 9.36
N MET A 109 -18.82 4.62 9.36
CA MET A 109 -19.01 3.16 9.22
C MET A 109 -19.72 2.55 10.43
N ILE A 110 -19.48 3.06 11.63
CA ILE A 110 -20.24 2.67 12.84
C ILE A 110 -21.72 3.01 12.68
N ASN A 111 -22.03 4.26 12.28
CA ASN A 111 -23.41 4.71 12.10
C ASN A 111 -24.16 3.93 11.02
N LYS A 112 -23.47 3.57 9.92
CA LYS A 112 -24.04 2.77 8.81
C LYS A 112 -24.14 1.28 9.15
N LYS A 113 -23.55 0.84 10.28
CA LYS A 113 -23.52 -0.56 10.75
C LYS A 113 -22.92 -1.54 9.75
N ALA A 114 -22.04 -1.07 8.86
CA ALA A 114 -21.37 -1.90 7.89
C ALA A 114 -20.37 -2.88 8.55
N ILE A 115 -20.00 -3.92 7.81
CA ILE A 115 -18.85 -4.77 8.15
C ILE A 115 -17.65 -4.27 7.34
N CYS A 116 -16.59 -3.86 8.04
CA CYS A 116 -15.38 -3.31 7.41
C CYS A 116 -14.20 -4.26 7.61
N ILE A 117 -13.67 -4.76 6.50
CA ILE A 117 -12.50 -5.66 6.45
C ILE A 117 -11.34 -4.87 5.82
N ALA A 118 -10.38 -4.48 6.65
CA ALA A 118 -9.24 -3.68 6.23
C ALA A 118 -8.10 -4.56 5.71
N TYR A 119 -7.68 -4.33 4.47
CA TYR A 119 -6.59 -5.08 3.84
C TYR A 119 -5.27 -5.00 4.62
N GLU A 120 -4.97 -3.82 5.17
CA GLU A 120 -3.74 -3.56 5.91
C GLU A 120 -3.66 -4.27 7.25
N THR A 121 -4.77 -4.79 7.76
CA THR A 121 -4.79 -5.54 9.02
C THR A 121 -4.94 -7.05 8.83
N ILE A 122 -5.21 -7.54 7.61
CA ILE A 122 -5.18 -8.97 7.31
C ILE A 122 -3.76 -9.49 7.50
N LYS A 123 -3.60 -10.39 8.48
CA LYS A 123 -2.30 -10.88 8.93
C LYS A 123 -2.29 -12.40 9.01
N LYS A 124 -1.22 -13.00 8.47
CA LYS A 124 -0.95 -14.44 8.57
C LYS A 124 -0.38 -14.81 9.95
N GLU A 125 -0.38 -16.09 10.27
CA GLU A 125 0.19 -16.62 11.51
C GLU A 125 1.69 -16.35 11.64
N ASP A 126 2.42 -16.32 10.52
CA ASP A 126 3.83 -15.97 10.47
C ASP A 126 4.11 -14.46 10.66
N GLY A 127 3.07 -13.66 10.87
CA GLY A 127 3.15 -12.23 11.08
C GLY A 127 3.17 -11.39 9.81
N THR A 128 3.15 -11.98 8.62
CA THR A 128 3.15 -11.26 7.34
C THR A 128 1.78 -10.67 7.00
N TYR A 129 1.79 -9.60 6.18
CA TYR A 129 0.60 -8.90 5.70
C TYR A 129 0.44 -9.15 4.18
N PRO A 130 -0.28 -10.18 3.77
CA PRO A 130 -0.26 -10.70 2.39
C PRO A 130 -0.84 -9.73 1.36
N ILE A 131 -1.80 -8.88 1.74
CA ILE A 131 -2.40 -7.90 0.83
C ILE A 131 -1.56 -6.62 0.75
N LEU A 132 -0.91 -6.24 1.85
CA LEU A 132 -0.04 -5.07 1.90
C LEU A 132 1.31 -5.33 1.18
N ALA A 133 1.83 -6.56 1.24
CA ALA A 133 3.14 -6.93 0.72
C ALA A 133 3.35 -6.57 -0.77
N PRO A 134 2.44 -6.87 -1.72
CA PRO A 134 2.60 -6.50 -3.13
C PRO A 134 2.73 -4.99 -3.33
N MET A 135 1.98 -4.19 -2.58
CA MET A 135 2.06 -2.73 -2.65
C MET A 135 3.40 -2.22 -2.10
N SER A 136 3.86 -2.79 -1.01
CA SER A 136 5.18 -2.48 -0.42
C SER A 136 6.33 -2.79 -1.37
N ILE A 137 6.26 -3.92 -2.08
CA ILE A 137 7.27 -4.30 -3.09
C ILE A 137 7.29 -3.27 -4.23
N ILE A 138 6.13 -2.91 -4.76
CA ILE A 138 6.04 -1.90 -5.82
C ILE A 138 6.55 -0.55 -5.35
N ALA A 139 6.20 -0.11 -4.14
CA ALA A 139 6.68 1.14 -3.57
C ALA A 139 8.22 1.16 -3.45
N GLY A 140 8.82 0.07 -2.99
CA GLY A 140 10.27 -0.06 -2.87
C GLY A 140 10.99 0.00 -4.23
N GLU A 141 10.50 -0.71 -5.23
CA GLU A 141 11.08 -0.67 -6.57
C GLU A 141 10.93 0.71 -7.22
N GLN A 142 9.74 1.32 -7.10
CA GLN A 142 9.49 2.64 -7.66
C GLN A 142 10.30 3.75 -6.95
N SER A 143 10.62 3.58 -5.67
CA SER A 143 11.47 4.55 -4.97
C SER A 143 12.85 4.66 -5.61
N ILE A 144 13.49 3.54 -5.97
CA ILE A 144 14.78 3.55 -6.67
C ILE A 144 14.65 4.12 -8.09
N ILE A 145 13.61 3.71 -8.84
CA ILE A 145 13.36 4.20 -10.20
C ILE A 145 13.16 5.73 -10.18
N ASN A 146 12.40 6.23 -9.22
CA ASN A 146 12.12 7.66 -9.11
C ASN A 146 13.34 8.42 -8.60
N ALA A 147 14.14 7.88 -7.66
CA ALA A 147 15.37 8.53 -7.20
C ALA A 147 16.31 8.83 -8.38
N ASN A 148 16.47 7.89 -9.30
CA ASN A 148 17.34 8.06 -10.46
C ASN A 148 16.93 9.22 -11.42
N LYS A 149 15.66 9.64 -11.37
CA LYS A 149 15.20 10.79 -12.18
C LYS A 149 15.73 12.14 -11.66
N PHE A 150 16.14 12.17 -10.40
CA PHE A 150 16.59 13.40 -9.72
C PHE A 150 18.11 13.45 -9.49
N ILE A 151 18.83 12.38 -9.83
CA ILE A 151 20.29 12.33 -9.78
C ILE A 151 20.84 12.63 -11.15
N LYS A 152 21.71 13.65 -11.24
CA LYS A 152 22.48 13.91 -12.44
C LYS A 152 23.68 12.97 -12.48
N ASP A 153 23.95 12.39 -13.64
CA ASP A 153 25.14 11.59 -13.89
C ASP A 153 25.31 10.42 -12.90
N THR A 154 24.30 9.53 -12.83
CA THR A 154 24.31 8.35 -11.96
C THR A 154 25.57 7.49 -12.18
N ASP A 155 26.37 7.33 -11.13
CA ASP A 155 27.53 6.43 -11.12
C ASP A 155 27.21 5.14 -10.32
N TYR A 156 26.77 4.10 -11.01
CA TYR A 156 26.39 2.84 -10.39
C TYR A 156 27.51 2.16 -9.60
N ASN A 157 28.78 2.50 -9.87
CA ASN A 157 29.91 1.93 -9.14
C ASN A 157 30.24 2.69 -7.85
N ASN A 158 30.04 4.01 -7.83
CA ASN A 158 30.47 4.86 -6.72
C ASN A 158 29.31 5.48 -5.92
N ASP A 159 28.11 5.60 -6.53
CA ASP A 159 26.94 6.09 -5.79
C ASP A 159 26.55 5.12 -4.68
N ILE A 160 26.33 5.68 -3.50
CA ILE A 160 25.97 4.91 -2.30
C ILE A 160 24.47 5.06 -2.06
N ILE A 161 23.80 3.92 -1.98
CA ILE A 161 22.40 3.84 -1.57
C ILE A 161 22.33 3.35 -0.13
N THR A 162 21.70 4.10 0.75
CA THR A 162 21.37 3.64 2.10
C THR A 162 19.88 3.37 2.22
N ILE A 163 19.52 2.17 2.66
CA ILE A 163 18.14 1.72 2.86
C ILE A 163 17.91 1.56 4.35
N ILE A 164 17.02 2.37 4.91
CA ILE A 164 16.66 2.43 6.31
C ILE A 164 15.38 1.63 6.52
N GLY A 165 15.49 0.48 7.19
CA GLY A 165 14.41 -0.50 7.34
C GLY A 165 14.42 -1.55 6.21
N VAL A 166 14.63 -2.82 6.57
CA VAL A 166 14.76 -3.94 5.61
C VAL A 166 13.52 -4.85 5.65
N GLY A 167 12.33 -4.23 5.65
CA GLY A 167 11.05 -4.88 5.40
C GLY A 167 10.80 -5.09 3.91
N ASN A 168 9.52 -5.34 3.51
CA ASN A 168 9.15 -5.56 2.11
C ASN A 168 9.58 -4.42 1.18
N VAL A 169 9.41 -3.16 1.60
CA VAL A 169 9.84 -1.98 0.84
C VAL A 169 11.36 -1.96 0.70
N GLY A 170 12.09 -2.08 1.81
CA GLY A 170 13.55 -2.01 1.81
C GLY A 170 14.20 -3.14 1.01
N LYS A 171 13.72 -4.37 1.15
CA LYS A 171 14.16 -5.53 0.36
C LYS A 171 13.94 -5.31 -1.14
N ALA A 172 12.76 -4.85 -1.52
CA ALA A 172 12.43 -4.56 -2.91
C ALA A 172 13.31 -3.43 -3.49
N SER A 173 13.56 -2.38 -2.70
CA SER A 173 14.49 -1.31 -3.06
C SER A 173 15.92 -1.85 -3.26
N ALA A 174 16.38 -2.70 -2.35
CA ALA A 174 17.72 -3.29 -2.40
C ALA A 174 17.93 -4.13 -3.68
N TYR A 175 17.00 -5.04 -3.96
CA TYR A 175 17.08 -5.85 -5.17
C TYR A 175 16.91 -5.01 -6.44
N LYS A 176 16.04 -4.00 -6.43
CA LYS A 176 15.89 -3.11 -7.58
C LYS A 176 17.17 -2.32 -7.85
N ALA A 177 17.82 -1.79 -6.82
CA ALA A 177 19.10 -1.10 -6.94
C ALA A 177 20.19 -2.02 -7.51
N LYS A 178 20.31 -3.24 -6.97
CA LYS A 178 21.23 -4.25 -7.51
C LYS A 178 20.96 -4.53 -9.01
N ASN A 179 19.70 -4.72 -9.38
CA ASN A 179 19.31 -5.04 -10.76
C ASN A 179 19.59 -3.87 -11.73
N LEU A 180 19.62 -2.64 -11.23
CA LEU A 180 20.04 -1.46 -12.00
C LEU A 180 21.56 -1.31 -12.10
N GLY A 181 22.35 -2.11 -11.36
CA GLY A 181 23.79 -2.13 -11.42
C GLY A 181 24.53 -1.48 -10.27
N TYR A 182 23.84 -0.93 -9.26
CA TYR A 182 24.48 -0.33 -8.07
C TYR A 182 25.34 -1.34 -7.32
N LYS A 183 26.56 -0.92 -6.95
CA LYS A 183 27.57 -1.75 -6.25
C LYS A 183 27.71 -1.45 -4.76
N ASN A 184 27.14 -0.35 -4.30
CA ASN A 184 27.30 0.13 -2.93
C ASN A 184 25.93 0.34 -2.25
N ILE A 185 25.29 -0.77 -1.85
CA ILE A 185 23.97 -0.77 -1.21
C ILE A 185 24.13 -1.06 0.28
N LYS A 186 23.87 -0.08 1.13
CA LYS A 186 23.97 -0.14 2.57
C LYS A 186 22.58 -0.42 3.15
N LEU A 187 22.44 -1.50 3.91
CA LEU A 187 21.18 -1.88 4.55
C LEU A 187 21.31 -1.68 6.06
N ILE A 188 20.39 -0.94 6.66
CA ILE A 188 20.39 -0.67 8.09
C ILE A 188 19.01 -0.99 8.70
N ASP A 189 18.97 -1.88 9.69
CA ASP A 189 17.74 -2.29 10.41
C ASP A 189 18.09 -2.60 11.88
N ARG A 190 17.07 -2.51 12.77
CA ARG A 190 17.17 -2.97 14.16
C ARG A 190 17.16 -4.50 14.25
N ASP A 191 16.45 -5.14 13.33
CA ASP A 191 16.27 -6.57 13.25
C ASP A 191 17.24 -7.17 12.21
N LEU A 192 18.36 -7.70 12.71
CA LEU A 192 19.39 -8.29 11.86
C LEU A 192 18.90 -9.53 11.11
N ASP A 193 17.88 -10.22 11.63
CA ASP A 193 17.31 -11.40 10.97
C ASP A 193 16.70 -11.08 9.62
N LYS A 194 16.13 -9.89 9.46
CA LYS A 194 15.61 -9.41 8.18
C LYS A 194 16.68 -9.25 7.11
N MET A 195 17.94 -9.11 7.52
CA MET A 195 19.07 -8.91 6.60
C MET A 195 19.84 -10.20 6.30
N LYS A 196 19.52 -11.32 6.93
CA LYS A 196 20.23 -12.61 6.74
C LYS A 196 20.32 -13.05 5.28
N GLU A 197 19.28 -12.78 4.49
CA GLU A 197 19.27 -13.13 3.08
C GLU A 197 20.31 -12.38 2.22
N PHE A 198 20.86 -11.28 2.73
CA PHE A 198 21.87 -10.45 2.04
C PHE A 198 23.31 -10.79 2.44
N ILE A 199 23.50 -11.64 3.44
CA ILE A 199 24.84 -12.06 3.90
C ILE A 199 25.58 -12.75 2.74
N ASN A 200 26.85 -12.39 2.55
CA ASN A 200 27.72 -12.91 1.49
C ASN A 200 27.21 -12.72 0.07
N LYS A 201 26.30 -11.78 -0.17
CA LYS A 201 25.91 -11.35 -1.50
C LYS A 201 26.64 -10.07 -1.89
N ASP A 202 27.21 -10.04 -3.07
CA ASP A 202 27.92 -8.89 -3.62
C ASP A 202 27.03 -7.63 -3.61
N CYS A 203 27.65 -6.49 -3.41
CA CYS A 203 27.08 -5.13 -3.39
C CYS A 203 26.26 -4.76 -2.14
N PHE A 204 25.97 -5.67 -1.22
CA PHE A 204 25.24 -5.38 0.01
C PHE A 204 26.17 -5.30 1.21
N TYR A 205 25.98 -4.26 2.04
CA TYR A 205 26.71 -4.02 3.27
C TYR A 205 25.70 -3.81 4.40
N LEU A 206 25.79 -4.60 5.45
CA LEU A 206 24.78 -4.69 6.50
C LEU A 206 25.22 -3.95 7.76
N TYR A 207 24.33 -3.16 8.31
CA TYR A 207 24.56 -2.33 9.50
C TYR A 207 23.42 -2.50 10.50
N GLU A 208 23.79 -2.62 11.78
CA GLU A 208 22.81 -2.53 12.86
C GLU A 208 22.37 -1.07 13.05
N MET A 209 21.07 -0.86 13.28
CA MET A 209 20.51 0.47 13.49
C MET A 209 20.95 1.03 14.85
N ASN A 210 21.75 2.08 14.80
CA ASN A 210 22.08 2.98 15.90
C ASN A 210 22.43 4.36 15.33
N ASP A 211 22.48 5.37 16.19
CA ASP A 211 22.68 6.76 15.76
C ASP A 211 24.03 6.96 15.04
N ASN A 212 25.09 6.31 15.52
CA ASN A 212 26.42 6.45 14.90
C ASN A 212 26.43 5.87 13.48
N ASN A 213 25.92 4.66 13.30
CA ASN A 213 25.85 4.03 11.99
C ASN A 213 24.95 4.84 11.04
N LEU A 214 23.80 5.34 11.53
CA LEU A 214 22.89 6.14 10.74
C LEU A 214 23.57 7.43 10.26
N ILE A 215 24.21 8.18 11.15
CA ILE A 215 24.91 9.44 10.82
C ILE A 215 26.02 9.19 9.79
N GLU A 216 26.87 8.18 10.01
CA GLU A 216 27.96 7.87 9.09
C GLU A 216 27.46 7.46 7.70
N LEU A 217 26.39 6.68 7.63
CA LEU A 217 25.79 6.30 6.37
C LEU A 217 25.15 7.50 5.64
N LEU A 218 24.46 8.39 6.36
CA LEU A 218 23.86 9.57 5.78
C LEU A 218 24.89 10.50 5.15
N LYS A 219 26.06 10.70 5.80
CA LYS A 219 27.15 11.54 5.29
C LYS A 219 27.69 11.10 3.92
N ILE A 220 27.65 9.80 3.65
CA ILE A 220 28.25 9.25 2.42
C ILE A 220 27.22 8.92 1.33
N SER A 221 25.92 8.95 1.66
CA SER A 221 24.85 8.50 0.76
C SER A 221 24.55 9.51 -0.36
N THR A 222 24.36 8.99 -1.56
CA THR A 222 23.76 9.70 -2.70
C THR A 222 22.24 9.55 -2.69
N ILE A 223 21.75 8.34 -2.37
CA ILE A 223 20.33 8.01 -2.24
C ILE A 223 20.08 7.43 -0.84
N VAL A 224 19.02 7.90 -0.19
CA VAL A 224 18.51 7.31 1.05
C VAL A 224 17.07 6.87 0.83
N ILE A 225 16.76 5.63 1.17
CA ILE A 225 15.38 5.10 1.15
C ILE A 225 14.89 4.97 2.58
N GLY A 226 13.88 5.73 2.94
CA GLY A 226 13.19 5.63 4.22
C GLY A 226 12.03 4.65 4.13
N SER A 227 12.19 3.45 4.69
CA SER A 227 11.22 2.36 4.55
C SER A 227 10.84 1.71 5.88
N ILE A 228 10.91 2.46 6.96
CA ILE A 228 10.45 2.00 8.27
C ILE A 228 8.93 2.15 8.33
N TYR A 229 8.27 1.05 8.63
CA TYR A 229 6.82 0.97 8.76
C TYR A 229 6.46 0.25 10.06
N ASN A 230 5.70 0.92 10.91
CA ASN A 230 5.07 0.33 12.10
C ASN A 230 3.56 0.34 11.88
N VAL A 231 2.94 -0.84 11.87
CA VAL A 231 1.50 -0.97 11.63
C VAL A 231 0.70 -0.22 12.70
N GLY A 232 -0.08 0.79 12.27
CA GLY A 232 -0.95 1.57 13.16
C GLY A 232 -0.24 2.62 14.02
N GLU A 233 1.07 2.87 13.80
CA GLU A 233 1.83 3.90 14.52
C GLU A 233 2.28 5.01 13.56
N LYS A 234 2.44 6.20 14.11
CA LYS A 234 3.06 7.32 13.40
C LYS A 234 4.55 7.05 13.22
N ALA A 235 5.10 7.32 12.04
CA ALA A 235 6.53 7.23 11.81
C ALA A 235 7.30 8.18 12.75
N GLN A 236 8.43 7.72 13.30
CA GLN A 236 9.32 8.56 14.07
C GLN A 236 10.22 9.37 13.13
N ASN A 237 10.44 10.65 13.41
CA ASN A 237 11.43 11.46 12.71
C ASN A 237 12.83 10.98 13.10
N LEU A 238 13.36 10.02 12.36
CA LEU A 238 14.68 9.43 12.60
C LEU A 238 15.81 10.33 12.11
N ILE A 239 15.56 11.12 11.07
CA ILE A 239 16.56 12.01 10.44
C ILE A 239 16.24 13.43 10.86
N THR A 240 17.09 13.98 11.74
CA THR A 240 16.98 15.36 12.22
C THR A 240 17.53 16.35 11.21
N ASN A 241 17.24 17.64 11.41
CA ASN A 241 17.82 18.71 10.60
C ASN A 241 19.35 18.75 10.67
N ASP A 242 19.94 18.41 11.81
CA ASP A 242 21.38 18.33 11.95
C ASP A 242 21.98 17.20 11.12
N MET A 243 21.34 16.05 11.08
CA MET A 243 21.72 14.93 10.22
C MET A 243 21.57 15.29 8.72
N LEU A 244 20.49 15.97 8.34
CA LEU A 244 20.31 16.47 6.96
C LEU A 244 21.45 17.43 6.54
N ASN A 245 21.91 18.29 7.46
CA ASN A 245 23.00 19.21 7.19
C ASN A 245 24.36 18.51 6.95
N MET A 246 24.52 17.27 7.39
CA MET A 246 25.75 16.48 7.22
C MET A 246 25.76 15.69 5.89
N MET A 247 24.63 15.60 5.19
CA MET A 247 24.53 14.83 3.95
C MET A 247 25.27 15.52 2.78
N LYS A 248 25.61 14.73 1.78
CA LYS A 248 26.20 15.23 0.53
C LYS A 248 25.25 16.21 -0.17
N ASN A 249 25.82 17.22 -0.81
CA ASN A 249 25.06 18.09 -1.71
C ASN A 249 24.40 17.27 -2.82
N ASN A 250 23.16 17.61 -3.15
CA ASN A 250 22.33 16.95 -4.15
C ASN A 250 21.95 15.49 -3.83
N ALA A 251 22.18 15.03 -2.59
CA ALA A 251 21.63 13.76 -2.14
C ALA A 251 20.09 13.80 -2.17
N ILE A 252 19.49 12.63 -2.35
CA ILE A 252 18.04 12.49 -2.34
C ILE A 252 17.59 11.49 -1.28
N ILE A 253 16.58 11.89 -0.53
CA ILE A 253 15.86 11.00 0.40
C ILE A 253 14.51 10.65 -0.24
N MET A 254 14.26 9.36 -0.40
CA MET A 254 12.95 8.82 -0.80
C MET A 254 12.22 8.41 0.47
N ASP A 255 11.32 9.24 0.93
CA ASP A 255 10.54 8.97 2.15
C ASP A 255 9.30 8.14 1.82
N VAL A 256 9.47 6.81 1.80
CA VAL A 256 8.38 5.87 1.51
C VAL A 256 7.44 5.72 2.72
N ALA A 257 7.86 6.15 3.91
CA ALA A 257 7.04 6.16 5.12
C ALA A 257 6.14 7.40 5.25
N ILE A 258 6.08 8.25 4.22
CA ILE A 258 5.37 9.55 4.25
C ILE A 258 3.88 9.41 4.61
N ASP A 259 3.22 8.32 4.20
CA ASP A 259 1.81 8.06 4.54
C ASP A 259 1.58 7.92 6.05
N GLN A 260 2.63 7.71 6.85
CA GLN A 260 2.62 7.65 8.31
C GLN A 260 3.28 8.87 8.99
N GLY A 261 3.61 9.90 8.22
CA GLY A 261 4.22 11.15 8.73
C GLY A 261 5.67 11.36 8.30
N GLY A 262 6.31 10.36 7.72
CA GLY A 262 7.67 10.46 7.19
C GLY A 262 8.77 10.26 8.24
N ILE A 263 10.00 10.07 7.75
CA ILE A 263 11.18 9.76 8.57
C ILE A 263 12.09 10.97 8.86
N THR A 264 11.83 12.12 8.23
CA THR A 264 12.63 13.33 8.45
C THR A 264 11.80 14.42 9.10
N GLU A 265 12.43 15.35 9.82
CA GLU A 265 11.75 16.54 10.37
C GLU A 265 11.18 17.46 9.30
N GLN A 266 11.64 17.34 8.06
CA GLN A 266 11.18 18.12 6.91
C GLN A 266 10.10 17.44 6.08
N SER A 267 9.78 16.17 6.36
CA SER A 267 8.84 15.37 5.58
C SER A 267 7.44 15.97 5.64
N LYS A 268 6.87 16.22 4.46
CA LYS A 268 5.47 16.65 4.26
C LYS A 268 4.97 16.00 2.98
N ILE A 269 3.70 15.60 2.95
CA ILE A 269 3.11 14.97 1.77
C ILE A 269 3.24 15.90 0.56
N THR A 270 3.78 15.37 -0.52
CA THR A 270 3.91 16.02 -1.83
C THR A 270 3.09 15.28 -2.89
N THR A 271 3.03 15.84 -4.10
CA THR A 271 2.29 15.25 -5.23
C THR A 271 3.23 14.77 -6.32
N ILE A 272 2.72 13.95 -7.25
CA ILE A 272 3.51 13.51 -8.42
C ILE A 272 3.97 14.70 -9.29
N ASN A 273 3.18 15.77 -9.36
CA ASN A 273 3.48 16.95 -10.16
C ASN A 273 4.53 17.85 -9.50
N ASP A 274 4.59 17.86 -8.17
CA ASP A 274 5.60 18.60 -7.38
C ASP A 274 6.13 17.67 -6.28
N PRO A 275 7.03 16.74 -6.63
CA PRO A 275 7.37 15.62 -5.76
C PRO A 275 8.45 15.91 -4.73
N ILE A 276 9.18 17.03 -4.86
CA ILE A 276 10.41 17.30 -4.11
C ILE A 276 10.26 18.46 -3.14
N ILE A 277 10.58 18.22 -1.89
CA ILE A 277 10.88 19.26 -0.91
C ILE A 277 12.39 19.54 -0.98
N LYS A 278 12.78 20.78 -1.21
CA LYS A 278 14.18 21.20 -1.12
C LYS A 278 14.48 21.67 0.29
N TYR A 279 15.43 21.02 0.95
CA TYR A 279 16.01 21.48 2.20
C TYR A 279 17.49 21.77 1.99
N LYS A 280 17.86 23.06 1.92
CA LYS A 280 19.21 23.49 1.51
C LYS A 280 19.61 22.81 0.19
N ASN A 281 20.65 21.97 0.20
CA ASN A 281 21.16 21.26 -0.97
C ASN A 281 20.66 19.80 -1.05
N ILE A 282 19.67 19.41 -0.24
CA ILE A 282 19.12 18.04 -0.20
C ILE A 282 17.73 18.04 -0.84
N ASN A 283 17.44 17.01 -1.60
CA ASN A 283 16.12 16.74 -2.14
C ASN A 283 15.40 15.69 -1.28
N ILE A 284 14.14 15.92 -0.92
CA ILE A 284 13.32 14.96 -0.17
C ILE A 284 12.07 14.69 -1.00
N TYR A 285 11.93 13.47 -1.45
CA TYR A 285 10.77 12.96 -2.21
C TYR A 285 9.75 12.40 -1.23
N CYS A 286 8.58 13.02 -1.14
CA CYS A 286 7.53 12.68 -0.18
C CYS A 286 6.17 12.42 -0.86
N VAL A 287 6.18 11.84 -2.07
CA VAL A 287 4.93 11.51 -2.78
C VAL A 287 4.25 10.34 -2.10
N SER A 288 3.03 10.56 -1.64
CA SER A 288 2.18 9.51 -1.08
C SER A 288 1.65 8.57 -2.17
N ASN A 289 1.22 7.36 -1.74
CA ASN A 289 0.57 6.40 -2.63
C ASN A 289 1.39 6.03 -3.90
N ILE A 290 2.69 5.83 -3.73
CA ILE A 290 3.63 5.48 -4.83
C ILE A 290 3.09 4.37 -5.76
N PRO A 291 2.44 3.28 -5.28
CA PRO A 291 1.94 2.21 -6.16
C PRO A 291 0.95 2.68 -7.22
N SER A 292 0.19 3.76 -6.98
CA SER A 292 -0.74 4.32 -7.97
C SER A 292 -0.03 4.93 -9.20
N SER A 293 1.28 5.15 -9.14
CA SER A 293 2.07 5.62 -10.30
C SER A 293 2.27 4.55 -11.37
N VAL A 294 2.05 3.28 -11.03
CA VAL A 294 2.11 2.12 -11.93
C VAL A 294 0.83 1.28 -11.80
N PRO A 295 -0.34 1.86 -12.15
CA PRO A 295 -1.64 1.36 -11.74
C PRO A 295 -1.96 -0.04 -12.27
N ASN A 296 -1.60 -0.37 -13.50
CA ASN A 296 -1.83 -1.71 -14.06
C ASN A 296 -1.12 -2.79 -13.23
N ARG A 297 0.20 -2.62 -13.02
CA ARG A 297 0.99 -3.56 -12.22
C ARG A 297 0.49 -3.66 -10.78
N ALA A 298 0.13 -2.53 -10.19
CA ALA A 298 -0.37 -2.47 -8.82
C ALA A 298 -1.75 -3.13 -8.70
N SER A 299 -2.65 -2.95 -9.68
CA SER A 299 -3.95 -3.64 -9.72
C SER A 299 -3.78 -5.14 -9.86
N ILE A 300 -2.87 -5.62 -10.71
CA ILE A 300 -2.56 -7.06 -10.83
C ILE A 300 -2.11 -7.62 -9.47
N GLY A 301 -1.16 -6.97 -8.82
CA GLY A 301 -0.63 -7.41 -7.53
C GLY A 301 -1.69 -7.42 -6.42
N LEU A 302 -2.52 -6.37 -6.36
CA LEU A 302 -3.60 -6.25 -5.38
C LEU A 302 -4.68 -7.29 -5.63
N SER A 303 -5.20 -7.37 -6.85
CA SER A 303 -6.27 -8.28 -7.24
C SER A 303 -5.92 -9.74 -6.90
N LYS A 304 -4.73 -10.19 -7.29
CA LYS A 304 -4.24 -11.53 -6.94
C LYS A 304 -4.10 -11.78 -5.44
N ALA A 305 -3.79 -10.75 -4.68
CA ALA A 305 -3.66 -10.86 -3.22
C ALA A 305 -5.02 -10.92 -2.52
N ILE A 306 -6.04 -10.22 -3.02
CA ILE A 306 -7.36 -10.17 -2.38
C ILE A 306 -8.30 -11.27 -2.86
N CYS A 307 -8.17 -11.74 -4.11
CA CYS A 307 -9.08 -12.74 -4.70
C CYS A 307 -9.25 -14.02 -3.85
N PRO A 308 -8.21 -14.60 -3.25
CA PRO A 308 -8.36 -15.75 -2.36
C PRO A 308 -9.26 -15.46 -1.14
N TYR A 309 -9.15 -14.27 -0.55
CA TYR A 309 -9.98 -13.87 0.60
C TYR A 309 -11.43 -13.64 0.21
N ILE A 310 -11.69 -13.10 -0.99
CA ILE A 310 -13.04 -12.95 -1.54
C ILE A 310 -13.67 -14.32 -1.76
N LYS A 311 -12.94 -15.27 -2.35
CA LYS A 311 -13.42 -16.65 -2.53
C LYS A 311 -13.77 -17.30 -1.19
N ASN A 312 -12.91 -17.17 -0.19
CA ASN A 312 -13.17 -17.69 1.14
C ASN A 312 -14.44 -17.08 1.76
N LEU A 313 -14.68 -15.77 1.56
CA LEU A 313 -15.92 -15.14 2.02
C LEU A 313 -17.17 -15.72 1.36
N MET A 314 -17.04 -16.27 0.14
CA MET A 314 -18.14 -16.85 -0.63
C MET A 314 -18.38 -18.34 -0.36
N GLU A 315 -17.47 -19.04 0.32
CA GLU A 315 -17.59 -20.48 0.58
C GLU A 315 -18.79 -20.86 1.48
N ASP A 316 -19.18 -19.94 2.36
CA ASP A 316 -20.30 -20.17 3.29
C ASP A 316 -21.30 -19.00 3.15
N MET A 317 -22.59 -19.30 3.07
CA MET A 317 -23.64 -18.28 3.03
C MET A 317 -23.77 -17.49 4.35
N ASN A 318 -22.96 -17.80 5.33
CA ASN A 318 -22.88 -17.12 6.62
C ASN A 318 -21.50 -16.50 6.84
N ILE A 319 -21.41 -15.19 6.61
CA ILE A 319 -20.15 -14.44 6.73
C ILE A 319 -19.55 -14.50 8.15
N GLU A 320 -20.38 -14.54 9.18
CA GLU A 320 -19.90 -14.65 10.56
C GLU A 320 -19.11 -15.95 10.72
N LYS A 321 -19.68 -17.05 10.25
CA LYS A 321 -19.05 -18.35 10.30
C LYS A 321 -17.74 -18.39 9.52
N THR A 322 -17.71 -17.74 8.35
CA THR A 322 -16.50 -17.63 7.51
C THR A 322 -15.41 -16.82 8.22
N ILE A 323 -15.74 -15.64 8.76
CA ILE A 323 -14.80 -14.81 9.52
C ILE A 323 -14.24 -15.57 10.73
N TYR A 324 -15.09 -16.32 11.47
CA TYR A 324 -14.63 -17.09 12.63
C TYR A 324 -13.74 -18.28 12.25
N LYS A 325 -13.98 -18.91 11.10
CA LYS A 325 -13.18 -20.06 10.61
C LYS A 325 -11.85 -19.63 10.01
N ASN A 326 -11.79 -18.47 9.35
CA ASN A 326 -10.59 -17.97 8.71
C ASN A 326 -9.86 -16.97 9.63
N THR A 327 -8.79 -17.44 10.28
CA THR A 327 -8.01 -16.64 11.24
C THR A 327 -7.43 -15.38 10.61
N GLU A 328 -7.01 -15.42 9.36
CA GLU A 328 -6.46 -14.27 8.63
C GLU A 328 -7.54 -13.21 8.36
N LEU A 329 -8.70 -13.61 7.79
CA LEU A 329 -9.83 -12.68 7.58
C LEU A 329 -10.31 -12.05 8.89
N LYS A 330 -10.31 -12.80 9.98
CA LYS A 330 -10.68 -12.30 11.30
C LYS A 330 -9.80 -11.12 11.75
N THR A 331 -8.50 -11.16 11.45
CA THR A 331 -7.59 -10.04 11.74
C THR A 331 -7.90 -8.80 10.91
N GLY A 332 -8.49 -8.99 9.72
CA GLY A 332 -8.93 -7.92 8.83
C GLY A 332 -10.17 -7.18 9.29
N VAL A 333 -11.02 -7.78 10.12
CA VAL A 333 -12.24 -7.14 10.60
C VAL A 333 -11.90 -6.00 11.55
N ASN A 334 -12.26 -4.78 11.19
CA ASN A 334 -12.02 -3.59 12.01
C ASN A 334 -13.32 -3.06 12.63
N ILE A 335 -14.41 -3.05 11.88
CA ILE A 335 -15.75 -2.69 12.36
C ILE A 335 -16.70 -3.83 11.98
N TYR A 336 -17.52 -4.22 12.92
CA TYR A 336 -18.52 -5.27 12.74
C TYR A 336 -19.90 -4.80 13.21
N LYS A 337 -20.81 -4.57 12.25
CA LYS A 337 -22.21 -4.16 12.52
C LYS A 337 -22.33 -3.03 13.52
N GLY A 338 -21.56 -1.94 13.29
CA GLY A 338 -21.57 -0.75 14.14
C GLY A 338 -20.73 -0.83 15.42
N ASN A 339 -20.01 -1.94 15.64
CA ASN A 339 -19.12 -2.09 16.78
C ASN A 339 -17.66 -2.13 16.31
N ILE A 340 -16.78 -1.48 17.06
CA ILE A 340 -15.35 -1.59 16.82
C ILE A 340 -14.90 -2.98 17.24
N TRP A 341 -14.33 -3.72 16.30
CA TRP A 341 -13.80 -5.06 16.51
C TRP A 341 -12.29 -5.02 16.81
N ASN A 342 -11.56 -4.22 16.07
CA ASN A 342 -10.12 -4.04 16.24
C ASN A 342 -9.84 -2.68 16.93
N MET A 343 -9.49 -2.71 18.21
CA MET A 343 -9.24 -1.50 18.99
C MET A 343 -8.01 -0.69 18.54
N ASN A 344 -7.12 -1.27 17.72
CA ASN A 344 -5.94 -0.55 17.22
C ASN A 344 -6.29 0.58 16.24
N ILE A 345 -7.51 0.59 15.68
CA ILE A 345 -7.95 1.69 14.81
C ILE A 345 -8.19 3.01 15.55
N LEU A 346 -8.19 3.00 16.89
CA LEU A 346 -8.35 4.18 17.74
C LEU A 346 -7.03 4.79 18.21
N LYS A 347 -5.91 4.18 17.90
CA LYS A 347 -4.56 4.65 18.24
C LYS A 347 -4.02 5.60 17.18
#